data_35cacdb5caeed2bfe8d734b9791bcf25
#
_entry.id   35cacdb5caeed2bfe8d734b9791bcf25
#
_cell.length_a   1.000
_cell.length_b   1.000
_cell.length_c   1.000
_cell.angle_alpha   90.00
_cell.angle_beta   90.00
_cell.angle_gamma   90.00
#
_symmetry.space_group_name_H-M   'P 1'
#
loop_
_entity.id
_entity.type
_entity.pdbx_description
1 polymer ?
#
loop_
_entity_poly.entity_id
_entity_poly.type
_entity_poly.pdbx_seq_one_letter_code
_entity_poly.pdbx_strand_id
1 'polypeptide(L)'
;MKLIKNAEFGGERPLFESHDLRLENVIIRTGESAIKECSNIETVDCRFEGNYPFWHVHGFKIDRCYFDVGGRSALWYSDHLKMTDTIIDAPKMFREMDEIDIENVTMNDADEVFWRCNGIRIKNLKLHGGTYPFMFSNNIYVDGLESNSKYVFQYVKNVEIHHAKITTKDAFWEVENVTIYDSELNGEYLGWHSKNLRLVNCHITGEQPLCYAHDLILENCTFGPDCDRTFEYSTLQADIHGAITNIKNPMSGCSVADEFGSITIDENIKAPADCEIRLRDERTCFTD
;
A
#
# COMPACT_ATOMS: atom_id res chain seq x y z
N MET A 1 29.13 -14.72 13.53
CA MET A 1 28.98 -13.54 12.65
C MET A 1 30.22 -12.66 12.79
N LYS A 2 30.87 -12.34 11.69
CA LYS A 2 32.02 -11.40 11.65
C LYS A 2 31.51 -9.97 11.86
N LEU A 3 32.18 -9.20 12.70
CA LEU A 3 31.82 -7.81 12.99
C LEU A 3 32.80 -6.84 12.36
N ILE A 4 32.27 -5.84 11.62
CA ILE A 4 32.98 -4.70 11.10
C ILE A 4 32.34 -3.42 11.68
N LYS A 5 33.13 -2.55 12.30
CA LYS A 5 32.66 -1.30 12.91
C LYS A 5 33.45 -0.09 12.41
N ASN A 6 32.75 1.07 12.36
CA ASN A 6 33.37 2.37 12.11
C ASN A 6 34.25 2.35 10.85
N ALA A 7 33.75 1.78 9.76
CA ALA A 7 34.48 1.62 8.51
C ALA A 7 33.75 2.30 7.35
N GLU A 8 34.50 2.55 6.28
CA GLU A 8 33.96 3.05 5.03
C GLU A 8 34.36 2.12 3.89
N PHE A 9 33.41 1.87 2.98
CA PHE A 9 33.62 1.09 1.78
C PHE A 9 33.07 1.86 0.59
N GLY A 10 33.69 1.73 -0.56
CA GLY A 10 33.23 2.37 -1.81
C GLY A 10 33.68 1.59 -3.02
N GLY A 11 33.26 2.02 -4.19
CA GLY A 11 33.54 1.34 -5.44
C GLY A 11 32.62 0.16 -5.70
N GLU A 12 33.06 -0.77 -6.56
CA GLU A 12 32.26 -1.90 -6.99
C GLU A 12 32.43 -3.09 -6.04
N ARG A 13 31.33 -3.61 -5.50
CA ARG A 13 31.21 -4.88 -4.76
C ARG A 13 32.18 -5.09 -3.58
N PRO A 14 32.40 -4.10 -2.70
CA PRO A 14 33.42 -4.22 -1.63
C PRO A 14 33.17 -5.35 -0.64
N LEU A 15 31.92 -5.79 -0.45
CA LEU A 15 31.53 -6.85 0.49
C LEU A 15 30.79 -8.01 -0.24
N PHE A 16 31.04 -8.19 -1.51
CA PHE A 16 30.41 -9.20 -2.36
C PHE A 16 30.59 -10.62 -1.81
N GLU A 17 29.58 -11.47 -1.93
CA GLU A 17 29.58 -12.86 -1.44
C GLU A 17 29.95 -13.02 0.05
N SER A 18 29.64 -12.01 0.87
CA SER A 18 29.86 -12.09 2.32
C SER A 18 28.74 -12.88 2.99
N HIS A 19 29.11 -13.67 4.01
CA HIS A 19 28.18 -14.43 4.81
C HIS A 19 28.45 -14.20 6.31
N ASP A 20 27.38 -14.30 7.14
CA ASP A 20 27.48 -14.14 8.59
C ASP A 20 28.19 -12.84 8.98
N LEU A 21 27.80 -11.71 8.39
CA LEU A 21 28.44 -10.41 8.56
C LEU A 21 27.53 -9.41 9.27
N ARG A 22 28.09 -8.75 10.29
CA ARG A 22 27.47 -7.62 10.99
C ARG A 22 28.27 -6.35 10.74
N LEU A 23 27.59 -5.31 10.25
CA LEU A 23 28.12 -3.96 10.03
C LEU A 23 27.53 -3.02 11.08
N GLU A 24 28.35 -2.26 11.81
CA GLU A 24 27.90 -1.26 12.76
C GLU A 24 28.61 0.08 12.51
N ASN A 25 27.82 1.16 12.35
CA ASN A 25 28.33 2.48 12.03
C ASN A 25 29.27 2.46 10.80
N VAL A 26 28.79 1.87 9.71
CA VAL A 26 29.54 1.72 8.45
C VAL A 26 28.90 2.61 7.38
N ILE A 27 29.75 3.27 6.59
CA ILE A 27 29.31 4.04 5.43
C ILE A 27 29.66 3.30 4.16
N ILE A 28 28.65 2.98 3.37
CA ILE A 28 28.81 2.47 2.01
C ILE A 28 28.75 3.69 1.08
N ARG A 29 29.93 4.16 0.66
CA ARG A 29 30.10 5.31 -0.24
C ARG A 29 29.62 5.00 -1.64
N THR A 30 29.66 6.00 -2.51
CA THR A 30 29.32 5.87 -3.93
C THR A 30 30.03 4.68 -4.58
N GLY A 31 29.26 3.90 -5.29
CA GLY A 31 29.68 2.66 -5.95
C GLY A 31 28.48 1.79 -6.26
N GLU A 32 28.70 0.53 -6.55
CA GLU A 32 27.64 -0.42 -6.93
C GLU A 32 27.71 -1.74 -6.19
N SER A 33 26.52 -2.30 -5.88
CA SER A 33 26.37 -3.69 -5.47
C SER A 33 27.19 -4.09 -4.24
N ALA A 34 27.29 -3.21 -3.25
CA ALA A 34 28.22 -3.37 -2.12
C ALA A 34 28.04 -4.69 -1.34
N ILE A 35 26.78 -5.10 -1.12
CA ILE A 35 26.41 -6.30 -0.33
C ILE A 35 25.59 -7.23 -1.26
N LYS A 36 26.09 -7.47 -2.45
CA LYS A 36 25.44 -8.35 -3.43
C LYS A 36 25.82 -9.82 -3.19
N GLU A 37 24.89 -10.77 -3.46
CA GLU A 37 25.07 -12.21 -3.32
C GLU A 37 25.48 -12.64 -1.89
N CYS A 38 24.90 -11.98 -0.89
CA CYS A 38 25.24 -12.19 0.52
C CYS A 38 24.15 -12.97 1.27
N SER A 39 24.49 -13.51 2.44
CA SER A 39 23.51 -14.12 3.32
C SER A 39 23.82 -13.91 4.80
N ASN A 40 22.75 -13.89 5.62
CA ASN A 40 22.82 -13.65 7.06
C ASN A 40 23.61 -12.36 7.38
N ILE A 41 23.05 -11.22 6.92
CA ILE A 41 23.67 -9.89 7.07
C ILE A 41 22.89 -9.09 8.12
N GLU A 42 23.59 -8.42 9.02
CA GLU A 42 23.03 -7.43 9.91
C GLU A 42 23.70 -6.07 9.69
N THR A 43 22.91 -5.01 9.56
CA THR A 43 23.41 -3.64 9.45
C THR A 43 22.73 -2.77 10.50
N VAL A 44 23.52 -2.04 11.27
CA VAL A 44 23.07 -1.19 12.37
C VAL A 44 23.75 0.17 12.30
N ASP A 45 22.99 1.24 12.37
CA ASP A 45 23.49 2.61 12.30
C ASP A 45 24.35 2.86 11.04
N CYS A 46 24.00 2.26 9.90
CA CYS A 46 24.76 2.35 8.65
C CYS A 46 24.15 3.34 7.67
N ARG A 47 24.98 3.84 6.74
CA ARG A 47 24.58 4.74 5.67
C ARG A 47 24.94 4.16 4.30
N PHE A 48 23.99 4.20 3.36
CA PHE A 48 24.13 3.66 2.01
C PHE A 48 23.99 4.78 0.98
N GLU A 49 25.08 5.10 0.27
CA GLU A 49 25.17 6.18 -0.74
C GLU A 49 25.31 5.63 -2.17
N GLY A 50 25.66 4.35 -2.33
CA GLY A 50 25.87 3.69 -3.62
C GLY A 50 24.67 2.89 -4.13
N ASN A 51 24.62 2.63 -5.43
CA ASN A 51 23.52 1.91 -6.09
C ASN A 51 23.48 0.42 -5.72
N TYR A 52 22.29 -0.16 -5.71
CA TYR A 52 22.07 -1.62 -5.62
C TYR A 52 22.70 -2.31 -4.40
N PRO A 53 22.71 -1.72 -3.20
CA PRO A 53 23.52 -2.23 -2.09
C PRO A 53 23.17 -3.66 -1.65
N PHE A 54 21.91 -4.11 -1.78
CA PHE A 54 21.44 -5.42 -1.30
C PHE A 54 20.75 -6.20 -2.42
N TRP A 55 21.45 -6.58 -3.46
CA TRP A 55 20.92 -7.43 -4.53
C TRP A 55 21.20 -8.90 -4.26
N HIS A 56 20.19 -9.76 -4.39
CA HIS A 56 20.31 -11.20 -4.11
C HIS A 56 20.89 -11.47 -2.72
N VAL A 57 20.24 -10.89 -1.68
CA VAL A 57 20.64 -11.11 -0.28
C VAL A 57 19.56 -11.95 0.40
N HIS A 58 20.00 -12.98 1.09
CA HIS A 58 19.13 -13.94 1.77
C HIS A 58 19.26 -13.87 3.29
N GLY A 59 18.16 -13.54 3.97
CA GLY A 59 18.13 -13.42 5.42
C GLY A 59 18.98 -12.25 5.94
N PHE A 60 18.38 -11.07 6.10
CA PHE A 60 19.12 -9.91 6.55
C PHE A 60 18.31 -8.95 7.40
N LYS A 61 19.01 -8.17 8.22
CA LYS A 61 18.43 -7.16 9.10
C LYS A 61 19.06 -5.81 8.84
N ILE A 62 18.19 -4.78 8.81
CA ILE A 62 18.58 -3.37 8.64
C ILE A 62 17.94 -2.61 9.80
N ASP A 63 18.75 -2.00 10.68
CA ASP A 63 18.27 -1.32 11.86
C ASP A 63 18.92 0.07 12.00
N ARG A 64 18.10 1.10 12.19
CA ARG A 64 18.51 2.51 12.31
C ARG A 64 19.48 2.95 11.21
N CYS A 65 19.19 2.56 9.99
CA CYS A 65 20.01 2.88 8.82
C CYS A 65 19.44 4.04 8.01
N TYR A 66 20.26 4.56 7.12
CA TYR A 66 19.88 5.61 6.19
C TYR A 66 20.29 5.26 4.77
N PHE A 67 19.35 5.33 3.84
CA PHE A 67 19.60 5.22 2.40
C PHE A 67 19.51 6.61 1.77
N ASP A 68 20.63 7.10 1.29
CA ASP A 68 20.73 8.35 0.53
C ASP A 68 20.09 8.18 -0.86
N VAL A 69 19.80 9.27 -1.54
CA VAL A 69 19.25 9.26 -2.93
C VAL A 69 20.05 8.36 -3.87
N GLY A 70 21.36 8.25 -3.70
CA GLY A 70 22.24 7.35 -4.44
C GLY A 70 22.04 5.87 -4.11
N GLY A 71 21.51 5.53 -2.94
CA GLY A 71 21.23 4.16 -2.50
C GLY A 71 20.03 3.49 -3.19
N ARG A 72 19.68 3.91 -4.38
CA ARG A 72 18.50 3.50 -5.16
C ARG A 72 18.53 2.05 -5.60
N SER A 73 17.36 1.52 -5.88
CA SER A 73 17.17 0.14 -6.35
C SER A 73 17.82 -0.90 -5.43
N ALA A 74 17.73 -0.66 -4.13
CA ALA A 74 18.61 -1.27 -3.14
C ALA A 74 18.30 -2.73 -2.84
N LEU A 75 17.06 -3.08 -2.73
CA LEU A 75 16.61 -4.33 -2.12
C LEU A 75 15.88 -5.17 -3.19
N TRP A 76 16.60 -5.56 -4.24
CA TRP A 76 16.02 -6.31 -5.35
C TRP A 76 16.40 -7.79 -5.31
N TYR A 77 15.44 -8.67 -5.63
CA TYR A 77 15.63 -10.10 -5.73
C TYR A 77 16.16 -10.75 -4.43
N SER A 78 15.75 -10.21 -3.29
CA SER A 78 16.23 -10.60 -1.96
C SER A 78 15.05 -11.14 -1.14
N ASP A 79 15.33 -11.80 -0.04
CA ASP A 79 14.30 -12.38 0.81
C ASP A 79 14.63 -12.36 2.31
N HIS A 80 13.59 -12.61 3.14
CA HIS A 80 13.69 -12.69 4.59
C HIS A 80 14.33 -11.43 5.21
N LEU A 81 13.80 -10.25 4.82
CA LEU A 81 14.22 -8.96 5.36
C LEU A 81 13.48 -8.65 6.66
N LYS A 82 14.22 -8.18 7.66
CA LYS A 82 13.69 -7.41 8.76
C LYS A 82 14.31 -6.02 8.79
N MET A 83 13.48 -4.96 8.70
CA MET A 83 13.94 -3.57 8.71
C MET A 83 13.23 -2.77 9.80
N THR A 84 14.01 -2.02 10.60
CA THR A 84 13.48 -1.19 11.69
C THR A 84 14.09 0.20 11.69
N ASP A 85 13.31 1.20 12.12
CA ASP A 85 13.75 2.57 12.44
C ASP A 85 14.64 3.20 11.35
N THR A 86 14.31 2.99 10.06
CA THR A 86 15.15 3.34 8.92
C THR A 86 14.53 4.44 8.07
N ILE A 87 15.35 5.36 7.58
CA ILE A 87 14.97 6.44 6.67
C ILE A 87 15.53 6.17 5.29
N ILE A 88 14.70 6.35 4.26
CA ILE A 88 15.02 6.06 2.87
C ILE A 88 14.68 7.27 2.01
N ASP A 89 15.69 7.91 1.41
CA ASP A 89 15.52 8.99 0.44
C ASP A 89 15.63 8.48 -1.01
N ALA A 90 15.93 7.20 -1.18
CA ALA A 90 16.16 6.57 -2.47
C ALA A 90 14.87 5.99 -3.06
N PRO A 91 14.59 6.15 -4.37
CA PRO A 91 13.49 5.50 -5.07
C PRO A 91 13.77 4.03 -5.42
N LYS A 92 12.71 3.33 -5.85
CA LYS A 92 12.76 1.98 -6.42
C LYS A 92 13.31 0.92 -5.48
N MET A 93 12.91 1.04 -4.21
CA MET A 93 13.24 0.08 -3.17
C MET A 93 12.31 -1.13 -3.23
N PHE A 94 12.79 -2.31 -2.81
CA PHE A 94 11.99 -3.55 -2.69
C PHE A 94 11.34 -3.98 -4.02
N ARG A 95 12.04 -4.73 -4.82
CA ARG A 95 11.50 -5.29 -6.05
C ARG A 95 11.70 -6.81 -6.10
N GLU A 96 10.62 -7.54 -6.43
CA GLU A 96 10.64 -8.99 -6.55
C GLU A 96 11.28 -9.66 -5.33
N MET A 97 10.77 -9.29 -4.16
CA MET A 97 11.22 -9.80 -2.87
C MET A 97 10.13 -10.64 -2.21
N ASP A 98 10.56 -11.59 -1.42
CA ASP A 98 9.71 -12.41 -0.55
C ASP A 98 10.04 -12.21 0.94
N GLU A 99 9.02 -12.27 1.78
CA GLU A 99 9.13 -12.19 3.24
C GLU A 99 9.81 -10.93 3.77
N ILE A 100 9.07 -9.83 3.73
CA ILE A 100 9.49 -8.50 4.16
C ILE A 100 8.78 -8.14 5.47
N ASP A 101 9.51 -7.86 6.52
CA ASP A 101 9.02 -7.37 7.81
C ASP A 101 9.61 -5.98 8.10
N ILE A 102 8.74 -4.96 8.21
CA ILE A 102 9.14 -3.56 8.34
C ILE A 102 8.44 -2.91 9.53
N GLU A 103 9.19 -2.21 10.35
CA GLU A 103 8.65 -1.40 11.45
C GLU A 103 9.31 -0.01 11.52
N ASN A 104 8.51 1.05 11.65
CA ASN A 104 8.95 2.45 11.79
C ASN A 104 9.87 2.92 10.65
N VAL A 105 9.44 2.77 9.41
CA VAL A 105 10.23 3.18 8.23
C VAL A 105 9.60 4.39 7.57
N THR A 106 10.42 5.34 7.13
CA THR A 106 10.02 6.50 6.34
C THR A 106 10.72 6.48 4.99
N MET A 107 9.94 6.59 3.91
CA MET A 107 10.44 6.72 2.53
C MET A 107 10.06 8.08 1.97
N ASN A 108 11.04 8.91 1.68
CA ASN A 108 10.84 10.29 1.20
C ASN A 108 10.70 10.39 -0.33
N ASP A 109 11.01 9.32 -1.05
CA ASP A 109 10.71 9.14 -2.47
C ASP A 109 10.17 7.70 -2.69
N ALA A 110 8.85 7.55 -2.60
CA ALA A 110 8.20 6.25 -2.70
C ALA A 110 7.91 5.80 -4.15
N ASP A 111 8.76 6.20 -5.11
CA ASP A 111 8.58 5.80 -6.51
C ASP A 111 8.89 4.32 -6.73
N GLU A 112 7.91 3.58 -7.25
CA GLU A 112 7.99 2.14 -7.57
C GLU A 112 8.53 1.26 -6.40
N VAL A 113 8.13 1.57 -5.15
CA VAL A 113 8.54 0.77 -3.98
C VAL A 113 7.61 -0.44 -3.78
N PHE A 114 8.13 -1.56 -3.29
CA PHE A 114 7.41 -2.83 -3.14
C PHE A 114 6.80 -3.37 -4.44
N TRP A 115 7.55 -3.33 -5.51
CA TRP A 115 7.10 -3.79 -6.82
C TRP A 115 7.22 -5.31 -6.96
N ARG A 116 6.10 -6.01 -7.19
CA ARG A 116 6.04 -7.48 -7.31
C ARG A 116 6.63 -8.22 -6.11
N CYS A 117 6.40 -7.71 -4.92
CA CYS A 117 6.83 -8.36 -3.70
C CYS A 117 5.72 -9.27 -3.14
N ASN A 118 6.10 -10.22 -2.29
CA ASN A 118 5.16 -11.17 -1.69
C ASN A 118 5.47 -11.42 -0.23
N GLY A 119 4.44 -11.57 0.61
CA GLY A 119 4.63 -11.81 2.04
C GLY A 119 5.18 -10.57 2.77
N ILE A 120 4.43 -9.46 2.72
CA ILE A 120 4.84 -8.19 3.30
C ILE A 120 4.10 -7.95 4.62
N ARG A 121 4.82 -7.70 5.68
CA ARG A 121 4.30 -7.26 6.98
C ARG A 121 4.86 -5.88 7.32
N ILE A 122 3.97 -4.95 7.62
CA ILE A 122 4.33 -3.55 7.86
C ILE A 122 3.69 -3.07 9.15
N LYS A 123 4.47 -2.35 9.95
CA LYS A 123 4.00 -1.57 11.08
C LYS A 123 4.62 -0.17 11.05
N ASN A 124 3.76 0.87 11.04
CA ASN A 124 4.16 2.28 11.00
C ASN A 124 5.07 2.63 9.81
N LEU A 125 4.49 2.72 8.62
CA LEU A 125 5.19 3.13 7.39
C LEU A 125 4.73 4.53 6.96
N LYS A 126 5.68 5.37 6.54
CA LYS A 126 5.41 6.63 5.87
C LYS A 126 5.96 6.61 4.46
N LEU A 127 5.08 6.90 3.48
CA LEU A 127 5.42 6.99 2.07
C LEU A 127 5.15 8.42 1.57
N HIS A 128 6.19 9.11 1.14
CA HIS A 128 6.08 10.46 0.60
C HIS A 128 6.42 10.51 -0.89
N GLY A 129 5.55 11.15 -1.66
CA GLY A 129 5.74 11.33 -3.10
C GLY A 129 5.75 10.02 -3.90
N GLY A 130 6.29 10.08 -5.10
CA GLY A 130 6.43 8.92 -5.99
C GLY A 130 5.11 8.36 -6.53
N THR A 131 5.23 7.30 -7.29
CA THR A 131 4.13 6.61 -7.97
C THR A 131 4.24 5.09 -7.82
N TYR A 132 3.10 4.41 -7.89
CA TYR A 132 2.97 2.95 -7.93
C TYR A 132 3.55 2.15 -6.75
N PRO A 133 3.46 2.61 -5.47
CA PRO A 133 3.83 1.74 -4.36
C PRO A 133 2.97 0.47 -4.31
N PHE A 134 3.60 -0.66 -3.99
CA PHE A 134 3.01 -2.01 -3.89
C PHE A 134 2.48 -2.62 -5.19
N MET A 135 2.75 -2.04 -6.34
CA MET A 135 2.20 -2.52 -7.60
C MET A 135 2.52 -4.00 -7.87
N PHE A 136 1.48 -4.79 -8.17
CA PHE A 136 1.54 -6.25 -8.40
C PHE A 136 2.01 -7.10 -7.21
N SER A 137 1.99 -6.56 -5.99
CA SER A 137 2.42 -7.29 -4.79
C SER A 137 1.25 -8.04 -4.14
N ASN A 138 1.57 -9.06 -3.35
CA ASN A 138 0.56 -9.94 -2.78
C ASN A 138 0.87 -10.31 -1.32
N ASN A 139 -0.17 -10.79 -0.60
CA ASN A 139 -0.07 -11.26 0.76
C ASN A 139 0.54 -10.18 1.68
N ILE A 140 -0.20 -9.08 1.83
CA ILE A 140 0.27 -7.87 2.51
C ILE A 140 -0.55 -7.64 3.77
N TYR A 141 0.12 -7.44 4.89
CA TYR A 141 -0.47 -6.96 6.14
C TYR A 141 0.15 -5.62 6.54
N VAL A 142 -0.69 -4.62 6.81
CA VAL A 142 -0.26 -3.26 7.19
C VAL A 142 -1.00 -2.80 8.44
N ASP A 143 -0.27 -2.36 9.45
CA ASP A 143 -0.81 -1.65 10.61
C ASP A 143 -0.10 -0.30 10.78
N GLY A 144 -0.80 0.79 10.45
CA GLY A 144 -0.25 2.14 10.43
C GLY A 144 0.46 2.48 9.12
N LEU A 145 -0.25 3.19 8.24
CA LEU A 145 0.29 3.72 6.99
C LEU A 145 -0.10 5.19 6.81
N GLU A 146 0.87 6.04 6.57
CA GLU A 146 0.66 7.39 6.06
C GLU A 146 1.24 7.49 4.65
N SER A 147 0.41 7.85 3.65
CA SER A 147 0.86 7.93 2.25
C SER A 147 0.24 9.11 1.52
N ASN A 148 1.08 9.85 0.77
CA ASN A 148 0.65 10.81 -0.24
C ASN A 148 1.17 10.45 -1.66
N SER A 149 1.55 9.20 -1.85
CA SER A 149 1.97 8.67 -3.16
C SER A 149 0.78 8.45 -4.08
N LYS A 150 0.98 8.47 -5.39
CA LYS A 150 -0.07 8.17 -6.38
C LYS A 150 -0.08 6.68 -6.75
N TYR A 151 -1.26 6.18 -7.12
CA TYR A 151 -1.43 4.83 -7.66
C TYR A 151 -1.04 3.71 -6.68
N VAL A 152 -1.34 3.94 -5.38
CA VAL A 152 -0.97 3.02 -4.29
C VAL A 152 -1.80 1.75 -4.36
N PHE A 153 -1.20 0.58 -4.15
CA PHE A 153 -1.86 -0.73 -4.13
C PHE A 153 -2.60 -1.10 -5.42
N GLN A 154 -2.10 -0.73 -6.58
CA GLN A 154 -2.71 -1.23 -7.83
C GLN A 154 -2.34 -2.68 -8.10
N TYR A 155 -3.32 -3.48 -8.58
CA TYR A 155 -3.16 -4.88 -8.96
C TYR A 155 -2.65 -5.78 -7.83
N VAL A 156 -2.91 -5.42 -6.56
CA VAL A 156 -2.52 -6.24 -5.41
C VAL A 156 -3.59 -7.30 -5.09
N LYS A 157 -3.17 -8.37 -4.40
CA LYS A 157 -4.08 -9.42 -3.93
C LYS A 157 -3.79 -9.84 -2.50
N ASN A 158 -4.87 -10.23 -1.79
CA ASN A 158 -4.80 -10.74 -0.42
C ASN A 158 -4.12 -9.71 0.52
N VAL A 159 -4.81 -8.60 0.76
CA VAL A 159 -4.28 -7.49 1.54
C VAL A 159 -5.18 -7.17 2.72
N GLU A 160 -4.59 -6.95 3.87
CA GLU A 160 -5.24 -6.45 5.07
C GLU A 160 -4.54 -5.20 5.56
N ILE A 161 -5.30 -4.09 5.76
CA ILE A 161 -4.77 -2.79 6.15
C ILE A 161 -5.53 -2.26 7.35
N HIS A 162 -4.82 -1.79 8.36
CA HIS A 162 -5.36 -1.12 9.55
C HIS A 162 -4.73 0.27 9.73
N HIS A 163 -5.52 1.22 10.23
CA HIS A 163 -5.07 2.56 10.65
C HIS A 163 -4.27 3.29 9.57
N ALA A 164 -4.78 3.29 8.34
CA ALA A 164 -4.14 4.01 7.23
C ALA A 164 -4.72 5.40 7.03
N LYS A 165 -3.84 6.33 6.65
CA LYS A 165 -4.20 7.63 6.10
C LYS A 165 -3.57 7.77 4.72
N ILE A 166 -4.42 7.66 3.70
CA ILE A 166 -3.98 7.65 2.30
C ILE A 166 -4.59 8.86 1.58
N THR A 167 -3.73 9.72 1.04
CA THR A 167 -4.11 10.80 0.13
C THR A 167 -3.48 10.54 -1.22
N THR A 168 -4.29 10.26 -2.24
CA THR A 168 -3.78 9.65 -3.47
C THR A 168 -4.66 9.97 -4.68
N LYS A 169 -4.33 9.35 -5.81
CA LYS A 169 -5.17 9.16 -6.99
C LYS A 169 -5.08 7.71 -7.42
N ASP A 170 -6.21 7.14 -7.90
CA ASP A 170 -6.31 5.78 -8.43
C ASP A 170 -5.76 4.69 -7.48
N ALA A 171 -5.97 4.82 -6.17
CA ALA A 171 -5.60 3.76 -5.23
C ALA A 171 -6.52 2.54 -5.37
N PHE A 172 -5.98 1.37 -5.07
CA PHE A 172 -6.71 0.09 -5.09
C PHE A 172 -7.38 -0.24 -6.43
N TRP A 173 -6.78 0.18 -7.54
CA TRP A 173 -7.23 -0.17 -8.89
C TRP A 173 -6.99 -1.65 -9.19
N GLU A 174 -8.03 -2.37 -9.67
CA GLU A 174 -7.98 -3.79 -10.00
C GLU A 174 -7.41 -4.70 -8.88
N VAL A 175 -7.75 -4.39 -7.64
CA VAL A 175 -7.36 -5.24 -6.51
C VAL A 175 -8.28 -6.43 -6.34
N GLU A 176 -7.79 -7.48 -5.66
CA GLU A 176 -8.56 -8.68 -5.35
C GLU A 176 -8.35 -9.14 -3.90
N ASN A 177 -9.44 -9.40 -3.16
CA ASN A 177 -9.41 -9.83 -1.77
C ASN A 177 -8.65 -8.84 -0.86
N VAL A 178 -9.17 -7.62 -0.74
CA VAL A 178 -8.57 -6.56 0.09
C VAL A 178 -9.55 -6.16 1.18
N THR A 179 -9.09 -6.09 2.42
CA THR A 179 -9.86 -5.55 3.54
C THR A 179 -9.11 -4.40 4.20
N ILE A 180 -9.81 -3.29 4.44
CA ILE A 180 -9.25 -2.08 5.05
C ILE A 180 -10.10 -1.71 6.26
N TYR A 181 -9.45 -1.48 7.41
CA TYR A 181 -10.08 -1.15 8.67
C TYR A 181 -9.63 0.22 9.18
N ASP A 182 -10.55 0.93 9.85
CA ASP A 182 -10.25 2.10 10.68
C ASP A 182 -9.36 3.13 9.98
N SER A 183 -9.70 3.52 8.73
CA SER A 183 -8.80 4.27 7.84
C SER A 183 -9.45 5.47 7.18
N GLU A 184 -8.63 6.47 6.85
CA GLU A 184 -8.99 7.64 6.05
C GLU A 184 -8.45 7.45 4.61
N LEU A 185 -9.35 7.41 3.63
CA LEU A 185 -9.03 7.16 2.23
C LEU A 185 -9.48 8.35 1.38
N ASN A 186 -8.54 9.17 0.94
CA ASN A 186 -8.80 10.37 0.16
C ASN A 186 -8.17 10.25 -1.24
N GLY A 187 -9.00 10.39 -2.27
CA GLY A 187 -8.48 10.46 -3.64
C GLY A 187 -9.50 10.11 -4.72
N GLU A 188 -9.23 10.60 -5.93
CA GLU A 188 -10.01 10.31 -7.13
C GLU A 188 -9.93 8.82 -7.49
N TYR A 189 -11.02 8.25 -7.95
CA TYR A 189 -11.13 6.91 -8.56
C TYR A 189 -10.68 5.75 -7.65
N LEU A 190 -10.92 5.90 -6.35
CA LEU A 190 -10.59 4.90 -5.34
C LEU A 190 -11.31 3.57 -5.62
N GLY A 191 -10.57 2.46 -5.62
CA GLY A 191 -11.13 1.10 -5.69
C GLY A 191 -11.76 0.71 -7.02
N TRP A 192 -11.44 1.40 -8.12
CA TRP A 192 -11.98 1.07 -9.44
C TRP A 192 -11.58 -0.34 -9.89
N HIS A 193 -12.55 -1.05 -10.47
CA HIS A 193 -12.39 -2.42 -10.95
C HIS A 193 -11.92 -3.42 -9.89
N SER A 194 -12.10 -3.09 -8.61
CA SER A 194 -11.78 -4.00 -7.50
C SER A 194 -12.73 -5.20 -7.46
N LYS A 195 -12.24 -6.31 -6.91
CA LYS A 195 -13.02 -7.50 -6.65
C LYS A 195 -12.85 -7.93 -5.20
N ASN A 196 -13.97 -8.14 -4.51
CA ASN A 196 -13.97 -8.49 -3.09
C ASN A 196 -13.14 -7.48 -2.25
N LEU A 197 -13.45 -6.19 -2.42
CA LEU A 197 -12.92 -5.10 -1.60
C LEU A 197 -13.87 -4.86 -0.42
N ARG A 198 -13.35 -4.92 0.80
CA ARG A 198 -14.10 -4.67 2.03
C ARG A 198 -13.51 -3.48 2.78
N LEU A 199 -14.36 -2.52 3.13
CA LEU A 199 -14.00 -1.35 3.92
C LEU A 199 -14.81 -1.36 5.23
N VAL A 200 -14.15 -1.27 6.37
CA VAL A 200 -14.77 -1.32 7.70
C VAL A 200 -14.34 -0.10 8.51
N ASN A 201 -15.28 0.68 9.02
CA ASN A 201 -15.01 1.92 9.76
C ASN A 201 -14.13 2.91 8.99
N CYS A 202 -14.31 3.04 7.68
CA CYS A 202 -13.48 3.91 6.84
C CYS A 202 -14.20 5.23 6.53
N HIS A 203 -13.41 6.29 6.41
CA HIS A 203 -13.85 7.57 5.86
C HIS A 203 -13.31 7.74 4.45
N ILE A 204 -14.20 7.91 3.47
CA ILE A 204 -13.87 7.98 2.04
C ILE A 204 -14.15 9.42 1.54
N THR A 205 -13.18 10.01 0.83
CA THR A 205 -13.31 11.31 0.17
C THR A 205 -12.71 11.27 -1.22
N GLY A 206 -13.14 12.18 -2.10
CA GLY A 206 -12.65 12.28 -3.49
C GLY A 206 -13.66 11.81 -4.53
N GLU A 207 -13.42 12.15 -5.78
CA GLU A 207 -14.34 11.94 -6.88
C GLU A 207 -14.44 10.48 -7.33
N GLN A 208 -15.65 10.04 -7.67
CA GLN A 208 -15.96 8.75 -8.28
C GLN A 208 -15.38 7.53 -7.54
N PRO A 209 -15.58 7.44 -6.22
CA PRO A 209 -15.06 6.30 -5.48
C PRO A 209 -15.85 5.02 -5.80
N LEU A 210 -15.15 3.89 -5.79
CA LEU A 210 -15.71 2.54 -5.78
C LEU A 210 -16.58 2.21 -7.00
N CYS A 211 -16.20 2.73 -8.19
CA CYS A 211 -16.85 2.42 -9.45
C CYS A 211 -16.32 1.12 -10.06
N TYR A 212 -17.17 0.41 -10.81
CA TYR A 212 -16.84 -0.85 -11.49
C TYR A 212 -16.36 -1.96 -10.56
N ALA A 213 -16.66 -1.85 -9.27
CA ALA A 213 -16.26 -2.82 -8.25
C ALA A 213 -17.23 -4.02 -8.24
N HIS A 214 -16.69 -5.21 -8.01
CA HIS A 214 -17.46 -6.43 -7.86
C HIS A 214 -17.34 -6.97 -6.43
N ASP A 215 -18.49 -7.34 -5.84
CA ASP A 215 -18.57 -7.89 -4.48
C ASP A 215 -17.97 -6.92 -3.44
N LEU A 216 -18.32 -5.62 -3.57
CA LEU A 216 -17.89 -4.56 -2.67
C LEU A 216 -18.68 -4.65 -1.35
N ILE A 217 -17.96 -4.56 -0.23
CA ILE A 217 -18.56 -4.56 1.11
C ILE A 217 -18.11 -3.31 1.87
N LEU A 218 -19.06 -2.52 2.36
CA LEU A 218 -18.81 -1.40 3.25
C LEU A 218 -19.56 -1.62 4.57
N GLU A 219 -18.86 -1.49 5.68
CA GLU A 219 -19.42 -1.62 7.03
C GLU A 219 -19.07 -0.37 7.85
N ASN A 220 -20.08 0.31 8.35
CA ASN A 220 -19.90 1.51 9.19
C ASN A 220 -18.98 2.56 8.52
N CYS A 221 -19.14 2.80 7.22
CA CYS A 221 -18.33 3.76 6.49
C CYS A 221 -18.99 5.14 6.40
N THR A 222 -18.20 6.18 6.19
CA THR A 222 -18.67 7.55 5.95
C THR A 222 -18.07 8.11 4.66
N PHE A 223 -18.81 9.02 4.00
CA PHE A 223 -18.36 9.66 2.76
C PHE A 223 -18.26 11.18 2.94
N GLY A 224 -17.25 11.76 2.30
CA GLY A 224 -17.11 13.20 2.20
C GLY A 224 -18.06 13.82 1.16
N PRO A 225 -18.29 15.13 1.22
CA PRO A 225 -19.23 15.83 0.33
C PRO A 225 -18.77 15.90 -1.14
N ASP A 226 -17.50 15.61 -1.40
CA ASP A 226 -16.86 15.59 -2.71
C ASP A 226 -16.99 14.23 -3.44
N CYS A 227 -17.57 13.22 -2.78
CA CYS A 227 -17.84 11.93 -3.40
C CYS A 227 -19.05 12.03 -4.32
N ASP A 228 -18.81 12.13 -5.63
CA ASP A 228 -19.83 12.09 -6.66
C ASP A 228 -19.77 10.79 -7.48
N ARG A 229 -20.86 10.46 -8.19
CA ARG A 229 -20.94 9.25 -9.04
C ARG A 229 -20.44 7.98 -8.34
N THR A 230 -20.69 7.87 -7.04
CA THR A 230 -20.28 6.75 -6.22
C THR A 230 -20.95 5.45 -6.70
N PHE A 231 -20.22 4.33 -6.67
CA PHE A 231 -20.67 2.98 -7.00
C PHE A 231 -21.08 2.74 -8.46
N GLU A 232 -20.69 3.63 -9.39
CA GLU A 232 -21.11 3.46 -10.79
C GLU A 232 -20.69 2.07 -11.32
N TYR A 233 -21.66 1.32 -11.82
CA TYR A 233 -21.51 -0.06 -12.32
C TYR A 233 -20.91 -1.06 -11.32
N SER A 234 -21.21 -0.92 -10.03
CA SER A 234 -20.70 -1.81 -8.97
C SER A 234 -21.77 -2.74 -8.40
N THR A 235 -21.36 -3.91 -7.94
CA THR A 235 -22.16 -4.80 -7.09
C THR A 235 -21.70 -4.63 -5.63
N LEU A 236 -22.64 -4.41 -4.69
CA LEU A 236 -22.26 -3.96 -3.35
C LEU A 236 -23.22 -4.36 -2.25
N GLN A 237 -22.67 -4.42 -1.02
CA GLN A 237 -23.40 -4.35 0.24
C GLN A 237 -22.78 -3.20 1.06
N ALA A 238 -23.54 -2.13 1.27
CA ALA A 238 -22.99 -0.92 1.88
C ALA A 238 -23.83 -0.42 3.05
N ASP A 239 -23.21 -0.37 4.23
CA ASP A 239 -23.70 0.32 5.42
C ASP A 239 -22.94 1.63 5.60
N ILE A 240 -23.63 2.77 5.38
CA ILE A 240 -23.06 4.10 5.32
C ILE A 240 -23.67 4.95 6.45
N HIS A 241 -22.84 5.51 7.30
CA HIS A 241 -23.27 6.48 8.31
C HIS A 241 -23.15 7.91 7.77
N GLY A 242 -24.20 8.71 8.01
CA GLY A 242 -24.31 10.06 7.46
C GLY A 242 -24.85 10.09 6.04
N ALA A 243 -24.53 11.14 5.31
CA ALA A 243 -25.01 11.39 3.96
C ALA A 243 -24.05 10.86 2.88
N ILE A 244 -24.62 10.41 1.78
CA ILE A 244 -23.90 10.18 0.53
C ILE A 244 -24.39 11.17 -0.53
N THR A 245 -23.48 11.91 -1.13
CA THR A 245 -23.80 13.03 -2.01
C THR A 245 -24.51 12.61 -3.30
N ASN A 246 -23.97 11.58 -3.97
CA ASN A 246 -24.53 11.05 -5.20
C ASN A 246 -24.18 9.59 -5.41
N ILE A 247 -25.18 8.80 -5.77
CA ILE A 247 -25.01 7.42 -6.28
C ILE A 247 -25.36 7.40 -7.74
N LYS A 248 -24.57 6.72 -8.57
CA LYS A 248 -24.83 6.60 -9.99
C LYS A 248 -24.80 5.14 -10.46
N ASN A 249 -25.84 4.72 -11.17
CA ASN A 249 -25.93 3.43 -11.87
C ASN A 249 -25.42 2.21 -11.05
N PRO A 250 -25.75 2.03 -9.77
CA PRO A 250 -25.32 0.86 -9.01
C PRO A 250 -25.98 -0.40 -9.56
N MET A 251 -25.22 -1.47 -9.81
CA MET A 251 -25.74 -2.64 -10.55
C MET A 251 -26.64 -3.54 -9.70
N SER A 252 -26.19 -3.95 -8.54
CA SER A 252 -26.95 -4.87 -7.68
C SER A 252 -26.47 -4.85 -6.23
N GLY A 253 -27.28 -5.42 -5.34
CA GLY A 253 -27.00 -5.49 -3.92
C GLY A 253 -27.84 -4.51 -3.12
N CYS A 254 -27.28 -3.95 -2.05
CA CYS A 254 -27.99 -3.02 -1.19
C CYS A 254 -27.07 -1.90 -0.68
N SER A 255 -27.58 -0.67 -0.64
CA SER A 255 -26.97 0.46 0.02
C SER A 255 -27.91 1.06 1.05
N VAL A 256 -27.46 1.14 2.30
CA VAL A 256 -28.18 1.79 3.40
C VAL A 256 -27.40 3.02 3.83
N ALA A 257 -28.07 4.17 3.97
CA ALA A 257 -27.47 5.40 4.48
C ALA A 257 -28.48 6.20 5.32
N ASP A 258 -27.98 7.18 6.10
CA ASP A 258 -28.86 8.07 6.86
C ASP A 258 -29.51 9.10 5.93
N GLU A 259 -28.83 9.51 4.86
CA GLU A 259 -29.32 10.44 3.85
C GLU A 259 -28.71 10.14 2.47
N PHE A 260 -29.53 10.28 1.41
CA PHE A 260 -29.10 10.26 0.01
C PHE A 260 -29.35 11.61 -0.63
N GLY A 261 -28.31 12.25 -1.18
CA GLY A 261 -28.42 13.52 -1.90
C GLY A 261 -29.11 13.33 -3.25
N SER A 262 -28.50 12.59 -4.17
CA SER A 262 -29.11 12.26 -5.45
C SER A 262 -28.78 10.83 -5.91
N ILE A 263 -29.74 10.25 -6.63
CA ILE A 263 -29.58 8.93 -7.25
C ILE A 263 -29.80 9.12 -8.74
N THR A 264 -28.79 8.80 -9.54
CA THR A 264 -28.81 8.97 -11.00
C THR A 264 -28.80 7.60 -11.67
N ILE A 265 -29.82 7.32 -12.47
CA ILE A 265 -29.88 6.15 -13.36
C ILE A 265 -29.95 6.69 -14.79
N ASP A 266 -28.95 6.41 -15.60
CA ASP A 266 -28.89 6.85 -16.99
C ASP A 266 -29.92 6.10 -17.84
N GLU A 267 -30.59 6.78 -18.78
CA GLU A 267 -31.61 6.20 -19.67
C GLU A 267 -31.08 5.04 -20.54
N ASN A 268 -29.80 5.09 -20.90
CA ASN A 268 -29.15 4.12 -21.79
C ASN A 268 -28.09 3.27 -21.04
N ILE A 269 -28.41 2.88 -19.82
CA ILE A 269 -27.50 2.07 -19.00
C ILE A 269 -27.26 0.69 -19.67
N LYS A 270 -25.99 0.24 -19.69
CA LYS A 270 -25.57 -1.03 -20.30
C LYS A 270 -25.77 -2.26 -19.41
N ALA A 271 -26.07 -2.06 -18.14
CA ALA A 271 -26.26 -3.10 -17.15
C ALA A 271 -27.49 -2.80 -16.29
N PRO A 272 -28.15 -3.80 -15.68
CA PRO A 272 -29.23 -3.56 -14.74
C PRO A 272 -28.77 -2.64 -13.60
N ALA A 273 -29.62 -1.72 -13.18
CA ALA A 273 -29.44 -0.90 -11.97
C ALA A 273 -30.44 -1.37 -10.92
N ASP A 274 -30.24 -2.59 -10.41
CA ASP A 274 -31.15 -3.29 -9.50
C ASP A 274 -30.71 -3.22 -8.03
N CYS A 275 -29.78 -2.32 -7.70
CA CYS A 275 -29.33 -2.12 -6.33
C CYS A 275 -30.45 -1.49 -5.48
N GLU A 276 -30.76 -2.12 -4.36
CA GLU A 276 -31.69 -1.54 -3.38
C GLU A 276 -31.01 -0.38 -2.66
N ILE A 277 -31.69 0.78 -2.64
CA ILE A 277 -31.22 1.97 -1.93
C ILE A 277 -32.25 2.30 -0.85
N ARG A 278 -31.84 2.28 0.42
CA ARG A 278 -32.74 2.41 1.58
C ARG A 278 -32.20 3.41 2.60
N LEU A 279 -33.10 4.20 3.16
CA LEU A 279 -32.80 4.99 4.36
C LEU A 279 -32.68 4.07 5.58
N ARG A 280 -31.81 4.39 6.52
CA ARG A 280 -31.53 3.58 7.73
C ARG A 280 -32.77 3.34 8.60
N ASP A 281 -33.72 4.24 8.59
CA ASP A 281 -35.00 4.09 9.32
C ASP A 281 -35.95 3.09 8.65
N GLU A 282 -35.72 2.73 7.40
CA GLU A 282 -36.46 1.73 6.65
C GLU A 282 -35.73 0.40 6.82
N ARG A 283 -36.34 -0.58 7.51
CA ARG A 283 -35.75 -1.88 7.87
C ARG A 283 -34.65 -2.41 6.93
N THR A 284 -33.52 -2.77 7.53
CA THR A 284 -32.28 -3.22 6.89
C THR A 284 -32.43 -4.33 5.86
N CYS A 285 -31.70 -4.23 4.72
CA CYS A 285 -31.49 -5.31 3.78
C CYS A 285 -30.40 -6.32 4.22
N PHE A 286 -29.79 -6.10 5.38
CA PHE A 286 -28.83 -7.04 5.95
C PHE A 286 -29.62 -8.07 6.78
N THR A 287 -29.62 -9.31 6.36
CA THR A 287 -30.03 -10.44 7.21
C THR A 287 -28.81 -10.89 7.99
N ASP A 288 -28.99 -11.01 9.33
CA ASP A 288 -27.99 -11.56 10.26
C ASP A 288 -27.43 -12.93 9.80
#